data_433b76374a3bbebf6c2841957d8dd515
#
_entry.id   433b76374a3bbebf6c2841957d8dd515
#
_cell.length_a   1.000
_cell.length_b   1.000
_cell.length_c   1.000
_cell.angle_alpha   90.00
_cell.angle_beta   90.00
_cell.angle_gamma   90.00
#
_symmetry.space_group_name_H-M   'P 1'
#
loop_
_entity.id
_entity.type
_entity.pdbx_description
1 polymer ?
#
loop_
_entity_poly.entity_id
_entity_poly.type
_entity_poly.pdbx_seq_one_letter_code
_entity_poly.pdbx_strand_id
1 'polypeptide(L)'
;KSKRKKNNHTSFLQPINHLDLIYHYKSKRDIQTASKISYHKLWSKFQNSLKHISYGLALMEITDKAISSYDPHPELFSELVSVLHKMDSQEHGLDIIFWYYEMKMLTLLGFKPDLNGNDFLHNGYNNPRGSSNSLNILKSLQTHSLESMPILTISAEDRKTVGGYLSG
;
A
#
# COMPACT_ATOMS: atom_id res chain seq x y z
N LYS A 1 -12.32 -31.83 -34.78
CA LYS A 1 -11.23 -31.33 -33.89
C LYS A 1 -11.75 -30.06 -33.24
N SER A 2 -12.17 -30.16 -31.97
CA SER A 2 -12.60 -29.02 -31.15
C SER A 2 -11.37 -28.16 -30.83
N LYS A 3 -11.35 -26.92 -31.33
CA LYS A 3 -10.37 -25.91 -30.92
C LYS A 3 -10.64 -25.58 -29.44
N ARG A 4 -9.82 -26.07 -28.52
CA ARG A 4 -9.78 -25.55 -27.12
C ARG A 4 -9.59 -24.03 -27.20
N LYS A 5 -10.61 -23.25 -26.85
CA LYS A 5 -10.43 -21.81 -26.55
C LYS A 5 -9.36 -21.70 -25.50
N LYS A 6 -8.18 -21.19 -25.85
CA LYS A 6 -7.20 -20.75 -24.88
C LYS A 6 -7.87 -19.61 -24.11
N ASN A 7 -8.33 -19.88 -22.89
CA ASN A 7 -8.76 -18.83 -21.97
C ASN A 7 -7.53 -17.98 -21.68
N ASN A 8 -7.50 -16.79 -22.26
CA ASN A 8 -6.38 -15.88 -22.12
C ASN A 8 -6.53 -15.13 -20.77
N HIS A 9 -6.22 -15.83 -19.66
CA HIS A 9 -6.31 -15.28 -18.31
C HIS A 9 -5.20 -14.26 -18.01
N THR A 10 -4.25 -14.06 -18.93
CA THR A 10 -3.09 -13.18 -18.75
C THR A 10 -3.50 -11.73 -18.50
N SER A 11 -4.62 -11.25 -19.08
CA SER A 11 -5.11 -9.88 -18.84
C SER A 11 -5.59 -9.63 -17.42
N PHE A 12 -6.04 -10.67 -16.71
CA PHE A 12 -6.47 -10.57 -15.33
C PHE A 12 -5.27 -10.49 -14.36
N LEU A 13 -4.17 -11.17 -14.69
CA LEU A 13 -3.00 -11.31 -13.83
C LEU A 13 -2.02 -10.14 -13.99
N GLN A 14 -2.55 -8.93 -14.12
CA GLN A 14 -1.75 -7.71 -14.06
C GLN A 14 -1.63 -7.23 -12.61
N PRO A 15 -0.48 -6.66 -12.23
CA PRO A 15 -0.35 -6.04 -10.92
C PRO A 15 -1.47 -5.02 -10.65
N ILE A 16 -1.83 -4.84 -9.39
CA ILE A 16 -2.85 -3.89 -8.91
C ILE A 16 -4.29 -4.30 -9.25
N ASN A 17 -4.53 -5.28 -10.12
CA ASN A 17 -5.90 -5.72 -10.40
C ASN A 17 -6.55 -6.32 -9.17
N HIS A 18 -7.74 -5.83 -8.81
CA HIS A 18 -8.58 -6.40 -7.76
C HIS A 18 -9.52 -7.43 -8.39
N LEU A 19 -9.34 -8.69 -8.00
CA LEU A 19 -9.98 -9.84 -8.65
C LEU A 19 -10.78 -10.67 -7.64
N ASP A 20 -11.89 -11.23 -8.14
CA ASP A 20 -12.57 -12.34 -7.50
C ASP A 20 -12.04 -13.66 -8.08
N LEU A 21 -11.61 -14.55 -7.20
CA LEU A 21 -11.10 -15.85 -7.56
C LEU A 21 -11.96 -16.96 -6.95
N ILE A 22 -12.39 -17.92 -7.78
CA ILE A 22 -12.92 -19.20 -7.31
C ILE A 22 -11.87 -20.26 -7.57
N TYR A 23 -11.47 -20.97 -6.55
CA TYR A 23 -10.48 -22.02 -6.66
C TYR A 23 -10.91 -23.30 -5.95
N HIS A 24 -10.33 -24.44 -6.35
CA HIS A 24 -10.52 -25.73 -5.70
C HIS A 24 -9.45 -25.95 -4.66
N TYR A 25 -9.82 -25.80 -3.38
CA TYR A 25 -8.89 -26.05 -2.29
C TYR A 25 -8.56 -27.53 -2.16
N LYS A 26 -7.27 -27.84 -2.12
CA LYS A 26 -6.71 -29.17 -1.81
C LYS A 26 -5.65 -29.03 -0.75
N SER A 27 -5.92 -29.55 0.46
CA SER A 27 -5.04 -29.41 1.64
C SER A 27 -3.62 -29.97 1.47
N LYS A 28 -3.44 -30.92 0.53
CA LYS A 28 -2.13 -31.54 0.24
C LYS A 28 -1.34 -30.84 -0.87
N ARG A 29 -1.77 -29.66 -1.33
CA ARG A 29 -1.12 -28.92 -2.42
C ARG A 29 -0.80 -27.52 -1.98
N ASP A 30 0.44 -27.10 -2.18
CA ASP A 30 0.88 -25.72 -1.94
C ASP A 30 0.30 -24.77 -2.99
N ILE A 31 0.17 -25.22 -4.24
CA ILE A 31 -0.39 -24.43 -5.34
C ILE A 31 -1.82 -24.90 -5.62
N GLN A 32 -2.77 -23.98 -5.51
CA GLN A 32 -4.17 -24.21 -5.78
C GLN A 32 -4.51 -23.87 -7.24
N THR A 33 -5.59 -24.46 -7.76
CA THR A 33 -6.03 -24.22 -9.15
C THR A 33 -7.25 -23.31 -9.16
N ALA A 34 -7.11 -22.11 -9.74
CA ALA A 34 -8.22 -21.22 -9.98
C ALA A 34 -9.14 -21.79 -11.07
N SER A 35 -10.44 -21.84 -10.79
CA SER A 35 -11.48 -22.32 -11.73
C SER A 35 -12.22 -21.17 -12.40
N LYS A 36 -12.32 -20.01 -11.73
CA LYS A 36 -12.92 -18.80 -12.29
C LYS A 36 -12.14 -17.57 -11.80
N ILE A 37 -11.96 -16.62 -12.71
CA ILE A 37 -11.34 -15.32 -12.43
C ILE A 37 -12.27 -14.25 -13.01
N SER A 38 -12.57 -13.21 -12.23
CA SER A 38 -13.32 -12.03 -12.67
C SER A 38 -12.77 -10.77 -12.01
N TYR A 39 -12.96 -9.61 -12.64
CA TYR A 39 -12.63 -8.36 -11.99
C TYR A 39 -13.64 -8.07 -10.90
N HIS A 40 -13.14 -7.82 -9.69
CA HIS A 40 -13.93 -7.24 -8.61
C HIS A 40 -14.05 -5.72 -8.81
N LYS A 41 -12.92 -5.07 -9.10
CA LYS A 41 -12.81 -3.64 -9.34
C LYS A 41 -11.82 -3.35 -10.44
N LEU A 42 -12.18 -2.43 -11.32
CA LEU A 42 -11.27 -1.81 -12.30
C LEU A 42 -10.89 -0.42 -11.81
N TRP A 43 -9.60 -0.13 -11.84
CA TRP A 43 -9.03 1.14 -11.44
C TRP A 43 -8.72 1.97 -12.67
N SER A 44 -9.37 3.13 -12.83
CA SER A 44 -9.24 3.93 -14.05
C SER A 44 -7.90 4.66 -14.14
N LYS A 45 -7.42 5.22 -13.04
CA LYS A 45 -6.17 5.99 -13.03
C LYS A 45 -4.95 5.09 -13.05
N PHE A 46 -5.00 3.93 -12.43
CA PHE A 46 -3.93 2.94 -12.52
C PHE A 46 -3.75 2.34 -13.92
N GLN A 47 -4.74 2.49 -14.81
CA GLN A 47 -4.61 2.08 -16.21
C GLN A 47 -4.03 3.18 -17.11
N ASN A 48 -4.18 4.46 -16.74
CA ASN A 48 -3.95 5.58 -17.64
C ASN A 48 -2.88 6.57 -17.15
N SER A 49 -2.38 6.43 -15.92
CA SER A 49 -1.42 7.37 -15.34
C SER A 49 -0.18 6.65 -14.84
N LEU A 50 0.98 6.94 -15.46
CA LEU A 50 2.27 6.38 -15.04
C LEU A 50 2.56 6.66 -13.57
N LYS A 51 2.20 7.85 -13.08
CA LYS A 51 2.37 8.21 -11.67
C LYS A 51 1.58 7.28 -10.76
N HIS A 52 0.30 7.01 -11.06
CA HIS A 52 -0.54 6.10 -10.27
C HIS A 52 -0.01 4.67 -10.34
N ILE A 53 0.38 4.20 -11.53
CA ILE A 53 0.98 2.87 -11.70
C ILE A 53 2.20 2.72 -10.80
N SER A 54 3.10 3.70 -10.78
CA SER A 54 4.32 3.66 -9.97
C SER A 54 4.02 3.55 -8.48
N TYR A 55 3.09 4.35 -7.95
CA TYR A 55 2.67 4.24 -6.56
C TYR A 55 1.98 2.91 -6.26
N GLY A 56 1.11 2.45 -7.14
CA GLY A 56 0.44 1.16 -6.97
C GLY A 56 1.41 -0.03 -6.96
N LEU A 57 2.40 -0.04 -7.85
CA LEU A 57 3.43 -1.08 -7.86
C LEU A 57 4.29 -1.02 -6.60
N ALA A 58 4.65 0.18 -6.12
CA ALA A 58 5.39 0.33 -4.87
C ALA A 58 4.59 -0.20 -3.67
N LEU A 59 3.27 0.08 -3.60
CA LEU A 59 2.40 -0.49 -2.57
C LEU A 59 2.38 -2.02 -2.61
N MET A 60 2.26 -2.62 -3.79
CA MET A 60 2.31 -4.09 -3.95
C MET A 60 3.64 -4.64 -3.47
N GLU A 61 4.75 -4.01 -3.87
CA GLU A 61 6.10 -4.46 -3.52
C GLU A 61 6.37 -4.41 -2.02
N ILE A 62 6.05 -3.30 -1.34
CA ILE A 62 6.27 -3.19 0.11
C ILE A 62 5.37 -4.17 0.87
N THR A 63 4.12 -4.38 0.41
CA THR A 63 3.20 -5.33 1.01
C THR A 63 3.72 -6.76 0.87
N ASP A 64 4.14 -7.17 -0.33
CA ASP A 64 4.68 -8.50 -0.61
C ASP A 64 5.92 -8.80 0.22
N LYS A 65 6.80 -7.80 0.42
CA LYS A 65 8.00 -7.96 1.24
C LYS A 65 7.72 -7.99 2.75
N ALA A 66 6.66 -7.35 3.19
CA ALA A 66 6.34 -7.22 4.62
C ALA A 66 5.58 -8.41 5.20
N ILE A 67 4.87 -9.18 4.37
CA ILE A 67 4.05 -10.31 4.82
C ILE A 67 4.66 -11.64 4.42
N SER A 68 4.58 -12.61 5.35
CA SER A 68 4.99 -13.97 5.06
C SER A 68 3.90 -14.75 4.34
N SER A 69 4.29 -15.66 3.44
CA SER A 69 3.36 -16.61 2.84
C SER A 69 2.64 -17.41 3.93
N TYR A 70 1.33 -17.60 3.75
CA TYR A 70 0.44 -18.34 4.67
C TYR A 70 0.08 -17.63 5.99
N ASP A 71 0.48 -16.36 6.17
CA ASP A 71 0.04 -15.57 7.31
C ASP A 71 -1.10 -14.62 6.86
N PRO A 72 -2.35 -14.85 7.26
CA PRO A 72 -3.47 -14.07 6.79
C PRO A 72 -3.55 -12.72 7.51
N HIS A 73 -3.53 -11.64 6.74
CA HIS A 73 -3.69 -10.26 7.22
C HIS A 73 -4.93 -9.58 6.60
N PRO A 74 -6.16 -9.95 7.00
CA PRO A 74 -7.38 -9.42 6.39
C PRO A 74 -7.54 -7.91 6.59
N GLU A 75 -7.10 -7.37 7.73
CA GLU A 75 -7.14 -5.94 8.01
C GLU A 75 -6.19 -5.16 7.10
N LEU A 76 -4.97 -5.68 6.90
CA LEU A 76 -4.00 -5.08 5.98
C LEU A 76 -4.50 -5.12 4.53
N PHE A 77 -5.14 -6.21 4.12
CA PHE A 77 -5.76 -6.30 2.80
C PHE A 77 -6.87 -5.26 2.61
N SER A 78 -7.74 -5.10 3.61
CA SER A 78 -8.81 -4.10 3.58
C SER A 78 -8.26 -2.69 3.49
N GLU A 79 -7.19 -2.40 4.22
CA GLU A 79 -6.50 -1.11 4.19
C GLU A 79 -5.86 -0.84 2.82
N LEU A 80 -5.20 -1.85 2.24
CA LEU A 80 -4.61 -1.75 0.90
C LEU A 80 -5.68 -1.41 -0.15
N VAL A 81 -6.82 -2.08 -0.12
CA VAL A 81 -7.95 -1.80 -1.04
C VAL A 81 -8.48 -0.38 -0.86
N SER A 82 -8.60 0.10 0.39
CA SER A 82 -9.04 1.47 0.70
C SER A 82 -8.07 2.52 0.16
N VAL A 83 -6.78 2.28 0.34
CA VAL A 83 -5.69 3.14 -0.17
C VAL A 83 -5.70 3.19 -1.70
N LEU A 84 -5.80 2.04 -2.38
CA LEU A 84 -5.90 1.99 -3.83
C LEU A 84 -7.14 2.73 -4.35
N HIS A 85 -8.27 2.58 -3.67
CA HIS A 85 -9.50 3.30 -4.02
C HIS A 85 -9.31 4.82 -3.89
N LYS A 86 -8.66 5.27 -2.81
CA LYS A 86 -8.38 6.69 -2.58
C LYS A 86 -7.44 7.25 -3.64
N MET A 87 -6.36 6.54 -3.96
CA MET A 87 -5.42 6.91 -5.02
C MET A 87 -6.12 7.01 -6.38
N ASP A 88 -6.97 6.03 -6.74
CA ASP A 88 -7.71 6.03 -8.00
C ASP A 88 -8.70 7.21 -8.12
N SER A 89 -9.14 7.77 -7.00
CA SER A 89 -10.06 8.91 -6.97
C SER A 89 -9.38 10.28 -7.01
N GLN A 90 -8.05 10.37 -6.80
CA GLN A 90 -7.31 11.63 -6.64
C GLN A 90 -6.24 11.81 -7.71
N GLU A 91 -5.92 13.08 -8.04
CA GLU A 91 -4.81 13.45 -8.94
C GLU A 91 -3.53 13.79 -8.17
N HIS A 92 -3.67 14.27 -6.93
CA HIS A 92 -2.60 14.81 -6.12
C HIS A 92 -2.57 14.15 -4.74
N GLY A 93 -1.47 14.35 -4.00
CA GLY A 93 -1.33 13.83 -2.64
C GLY A 93 -1.11 12.32 -2.57
N LEU A 94 -0.67 11.68 -3.66
CA LEU A 94 -0.43 10.24 -3.69
C LEU A 94 0.70 9.83 -2.73
N ASP A 95 1.66 10.71 -2.49
CA ASP A 95 2.72 10.53 -1.51
C ASP A 95 2.17 10.45 -0.07
N ILE A 96 1.22 11.31 0.28
CA ILE A 96 0.57 11.28 1.60
C ILE A 96 -0.18 9.97 1.81
N ILE A 97 -0.93 9.54 0.79
CA ILE A 97 -1.69 8.28 0.83
C ILE A 97 -0.73 7.08 0.92
N PHE A 98 0.39 7.13 0.23
CA PHE A 98 1.43 6.11 0.28
C PHE A 98 2.05 6.02 1.69
N TRP A 99 2.49 7.12 2.27
CA TRP A 99 3.02 7.17 3.64
C TRP A 99 2.00 6.77 4.69
N TYR A 100 0.74 7.12 4.48
CA TYR A 100 -0.35 6.65 5.34
C TYR A 100 -0.40 5.12 5.35
N TYR A 101 -0.32 4.49 4.18
CA TYR A 101 -0.31 3.03 4.09
C TYR A 101 0.91 2.42 4.78
N GLU A 102 2.11 2.96 4.57
CA GLU A 102 3.32 2.50 5.26
C GLU A 102 3.16 2.56 6.79
N MET A 103 2.65 3.69 7.32
CA MET A 103 2.39 3.86 8.75
C MET A 103 1.35 2.85 9.28
N LYS A 104 0.28 2.59 8.52
CA LYS A 104 -0.74 1.61 8.88
C LYS A 104 -0.20 0.19 8.82
N MET A 105 0.57 -0.14 7.81
CA MET A 105 1.21 -1.44 7.67
C MET A 105 2.14 -1.72 8.85
N LEU A 106 3.02 -0.79 9.21
CA LEU A 106 3.88 -0.91 10.39
C LEU A 106 3.05 -1.14 11.66
N THR A 107 1.96 -0.39 11.82
CA THR A 107 1.07 -0.51 12.99
C THR A 107 0.40 -1.88 13.05
N LEU A 108 -0.16 -2.36 11.94
CA LEU A 108 -0.88 -3.64 11.86
C LEU A 108 0.06 -4.84 12.00
N LEU A 109 1.31 -4.70 11.59
CA LEU A 109 2.35 -5.73 11.77
C LEU A 109 3.04 -5.67 13.15
N GLY A 110 2.63 -4.76 14.03
CA GLY A 110 3.17 -4.66 15.39
C GLY A 110 4.43 -3.80 15.53
N PHE A 111 4.84 -3.10 14.47
CA PHE A 111 6.02 -2.21 14.46
C PHE A 111 5.64 -0.74 14.57
N LYS A 112 4.56 -0.42 15.29
CA LYS A 112 4.08 0.96 15.44
C LYS A 112 5.21 1.89 15.94
N PRO A 113 5.60 2.92 15.16
CA PRO A 113 6.66 3.85 15.58
C PRO A 113 6.30 4.64 16.84
N ASP A 114 7.23 4.79 17.79
CA ASP A 114 7.08 5.72 18.89
C ASP A 114 7.54 7.14 18.50
N LEU A 115 6.58 7.96 18.12
CA LEU A 115 6.82 9.35 17.71
C LEU A 115 6.98 10.33 18.88
N ASN A 116 6.93 9.87 20.14
CA ASN A 116 7.10 10.69 21.35
C ASN A 116 8.45 10.44 22.03
N GLY A 117 9.14 9.35 21.67
CA GLY A 117 10.44 8.99 22.20
C GLY A 117 11.60 9.67 21.48
N ASN A 118 12.80 9.48 22.04
CA ASN A 118 14.05 9.96 21.43
C ASN A 118 14.41 9.21 20.13
N ASP A 119 13.68 8.17 19.75
CA ASP A 119 13.97 7.30 18.59
C ASP A 119 13.87 8.05 17.26
N PHE A 120 13.03 9.08 17.18
CA PHE A 120 12.98 9.99 16.03
C PHE A 120 14.31 10.74 15.82
N LEU A 121 15.08 10.93 16.91
CA LEU A 121 16.38 11.62 16.89
C LEU A 121 17.56 10.67 16.69
N HIS A 122 17.39 9.37 16.99
CA HIS A 122 18.50 8.40 17.04
C HIS A 122 18.68 7.51 15.81
N ASN A 123 17.68 7.41 14.92
CA ASN A 123 17.77 6.55 13.74
C ASN A 123 18.64 7.13 12.59
N GLY A 124 19.83 7.65 12.91
CA GLY A 124 20.87 7.95 11.92
C GLY A 124 20.58 9.13 10.99
N TYR A 125 19.39 9.68 11.01
CA TYR A 125 19.07 10.93 10.34
C TYR A 125 19.59 12.07 11.22
N ASN A 126 20.90 12.34 11.11
CA ASN A 126 21.60 13.47 11.74
C ASN A 126 21.10 14.82 11.20
N ASN A 127 19.81 15.05 11.24
CA ASN A 127 19.26 16.36 11.04
C ASN A 127 18.48 16.76 12.29
N PRO A 128 19.11 17.55 13.23
CA PRO A 128 18.41 18.10 14.39
C PRO A 128 17.33 19.10 14.00
N ARG A 129 16.99 19.20 12.72
CA ARG A 129 16.00 20.06 12.10
C ARG A 129 14.95 19.28 11.31
N GLY A 130 14.60 18.06 11.70
CA GLY A 130 13.28 17.57 11.32
C GLY A 130 12.31 18.67 11.72
N SER A 131 11.69 19.36 10.77
CA SER A 131 10.83 20.49 11.10
C SER A 131 9.76 19.97 12.05
N SER A 132 9.30 20.82 12.98
CA SER A 132 8.14 20.47 13.83
C SER A 132 6.96 20.00 12.98
N ASN A 133 6.94 20.38 11.69
CA ASN A 133 5.95 19.97 10.68
C ASN A 133 6.10 18.50 10.28
N SER A 134 7.31 17.99 10.03
CA SER A 134 7.52 16.58 9.68
C SER A 134 7.01 15.64 10.76
N LEU A 135 7.25 15.97 12.04
CA LEU A 135 6.71 15.21 13.18
C LEU A 135 5.17 15.30 13.25
N ASN A 136 4.60 16.45 12.98
CA ASN A 136 3.15 16.64 12.93
C ASN A 136 2.53 15.83 11.79
N ILE A 137 3.19 15.77 10.63
CA ILE A 137 2.78 14.92 9.51
C ILE A 137 2.75 13.45 9.95
N LEU A 138 3.84 12.92 10.50
CA LEU A 138 3.91 11.54 10.98
C LEU A 138 2.85 11.22 12.04
N LYS A 139 2.64 12.11 13.00
CA LYS A 139 1.56 11.97 14.01
C LYS A 139 0.18 11.95 13.36
N SER A 140 -0.05 12.79 12.35
CA SER A 140 -1.32 12.80 11.61
C SER A 140 -1.55 11.49 10.85
N LEU A 141 -0.51 10.97 10.17
CA LEU A 141 -0.56 9.69 9.48
C LEU A 141 -0.85 8.51 10.45
N GLN A 142 -0.35 8.61 11.68
CA GLN A 142 -0.55 7.57 12.69
C GLN A 142 -1.93 7.59 13.36
N THR A 143 -2.51 8.79 13.56
CA THR A 143 -3.69 8.99 14.41
C THR A 143 -5.00 9.10 13.63
N HIS A 144 -4.96 9.57 12.38
CA HIS A 144 -6.17 9.75 11.57
C HIS A 144 -6.45 8.55 10.66
N SER A 145 -7.70 8.42 10.25
CA SER A 145 -8.08 7.53 9.15
C SER A 145 -7.85 8.24 7.80
N LEU A 146 -7.89 7.48 6.73
CA LEU A 146 -7.71 8.01 5.37
C LEU A 146 -8.78 9.05 4.99
N GLU A 147 -10.01 8.89 5.52
CA GLU A 147 -11.12 9.80 5.29
C GLU A 147 -11.04 11.06 6.13
N SER A 148 -10.52 10.95 7.37
CA SER A 148 -10.40 12.05 8.32
C SER A 148 -9.06 12.79 8.24
N MET A 149 -8.18 12.40 7.32
CA MET A 149 -6.86 13.00 7.17
C MET A 149 -6.97 14.51 6.91
N PRO A 150 -6.35 15.35 7.73
CA PRO A 150 -6.36 16.79 7.51
C PRO A 150 -5.59 17.15 6.23
N ILE A 151 -5.84 18.35 5.70
CA ILE A 151 -5.04 18.89 4.60
C ILE A 151 -3.63 19.18 5.16
N LEU A 152 -2.64 18.44 4.70
CA LEU A 152 -1.26 18.59 5.10
C LEU A 152 -0.49 19.46 4.10
N THR A 153 0.15 20.53 4.61
CA THR A 153 1.10 21.30 3.82
C THR A 153 2.47 20.66 3.94
N ILE A 154 3.04 20.20 2.84
CA ILE A 154 4.27 19.41 2.81
C ILE A 154 5.32 20.12 1.96
N SER A 155 6.41 20.54 2.59
CA SER A 155 7.60 21.08 1.91
C SER A 155 8.44 19.98 1.26
N ALA A 156 9.41 20.37 0.43
CA ALA A 156 10.37 19.43 -0.13
C ALA A 156 11.25 18.76 0.96
N GLU A 157 11.55 19.49 2.03
CA GLU A 157 12.29 18.99 3.19
C GLU A 157 11.45 17.97 3.98
N ASP A 158 10.17 18.26 4.21
CA ASP A 158 9.25 17.33 4.85
C ASP A 158 9.15 16.01 4.07
N ARG A 159 9.08 16.09 2.72
CA ARG A 159 9.06 14.89 1.87
C ARG A 159 10.28 14.01 2.06
N LYS A 160 11.46 14.63 2.12
CA LYS A 160 12.71 13.91 2.35
C LYS A 160 12.76 13.29 3.76
N THR A 161 12.33 14.05 4.78
CA THR A 161 12.36 13.61 6.17
C THR A 161 11.35 12.50 6.43
N VAL A 162 10.08 12.69 6.05
CA VAL A 162 9.01 11.71 6.28
C VAL A 162 9.25 10.45 5.45
N GLY A 163 9.54 10.59 4.16
CA GLY A 163 9.85 9.46 3.28
C GLY A 163 11.06 8.68 3.76
N GLY A 164 12.15 9.36 4.15
CA GLY A 164 13.33 8.71 4.69
C GLY A 164 13.06 7.97 6.01
N TYR A 165 12.23 8.51 6.89
CA TYR A 165 11.87 7.85 8.15
C TYR A 165 11.04 6.57 7.94
N LEU A 166 10.13 6.55 6.98
CA LEU A 166 9.27 5.40 6.73
C LEU A 166 9.97 4.29 5.92
N SER A 167 10.97 4.65 5.11
CA SER A 167 11.70 3.71 4.24
C SER A 167 12.96 3.11 4.89
N GLY A 168 13.39 3.61 6.03
CA GLY A 168 14.62 3.17 6.74
C GLY A 168 14.40 2.11 7.73
#